data_d74b799732c36899ffaf944219958fc2
#
_entry.id   d74b799732c36899ffaf944219958fc2
#
_cell.length_a   1.000
_cell.length_b   1.000
_cell.length_c   1.000
_cell.angle_alpha   90.00
_cell.angle_beta   90.00
_cell.angle_gamma   90.00
#
_symmetry.space_group_name_H-M   'P 1'
#
loop_
_entity.id
_entity.type
_entity.pdbx_description
1 polymer ?
#
loop_
_entity_poly.entity_id
_entity_poly.type
_entity_poly.pdbx_seq_one_letter_code
_entity_poly.pdbx_strand_id
1 'polypeptide(L)'
;MAKKKTAIVNRRRVLTDPVFELTRQNNEEFTRACKANRLLRQAFALGMLNKADRYVSGRLTKTMFNILKSDSENDRGQRRVTKGILGILEGFNFNRDTSLQNVLHGPYSVMINPGITQATISFPTFMAKAMIETRSGANVCMLTGIAASLSLEEEILPVDPVQTDLLDIIRHPREPLQLQIPVLEHKSTHAIIVALGIEFFYEKLGGYQPVDKKHNALAVVKVFPGNEV
;
A
#
# COMPACT_ATOMS: atom_id res chain seq x y z
N MET A 1 -7.41 28.18 47.77
CA MET A 1 -6.80 27.94 46.43
C MET A 1 -7.89 27.98 45.39
N ALA A 2 -7.93 29.00 44.53
CA ALA A 2 -8.97 29.13 43.51
C ALA A 2 -8.66 28.18 42.36
N LYS A 3 -9.58 27.25 42.04
CA LYS A 3 -9.51 26.40 40.83
C LYS A 3 -9.57 27.29 39.59
N LYS A 4 -8.47 27.39 38.82
CA LYS A 4 -8.49 27.98 37.47
C LYS A 4 -9.56 27.29 36.65
N LYS A 5 -10.65 28.00 36.30
CA LYS A 5 -11.64 27.56 35.33
C LYS A 5 -10.91 27.38 34.01
N THR A 6 -10.71 26.13 33.59
CA THR A 6 -10.21 25.80 32.25
C THR A 6 -11.24 26.35 31.25
N ALA A 7 -10.86 27.38 30.49
CA ALA A 7 -11.73 27.95 29.46
C ALA A 7 -12.06 26.84 28.45
N ILE A 8 -13.34 26.63 28.21
CA ILE A 8 -13.81 25.66 27.22
C ILE A 8 -13.31 26.12 25.86
N VAL A 9 -12.40 25.35 25.26
CA VAL A 9 -11.86 25.62 23.93
C VAL A 9 -12.97 25.25 22.93
N ASN A 10 -13.60 26.26 22.32
CA ASN A 10 -14.60 26.03 21.28
C ASN A 10 -13.96 26.08 19.88
N ARG A 11 -14.66 25.50 18.88
CA ARG A 11 -14.19 25.43 17.47
C ARG A 11 -13.84 26.80 16.92
N ARG A 12 -14.62 27.85 17.20
CA ARG A 12 -14.39 29.21 16.70
C ARG A 12 -13.05 29.76 17.20
N ARG A 13 -12.75 29.55 18.49
CA ARG A 13 -11.47 29.99 19.07
C ARG A 13 -10.27 29.28 18.43
N VAL A 14 -10.39 27.95 18.19
CA VAL A 14 -9.30 27.22 17.49
C VAL A 14 -9.04 27.78 16.10
N LEU A 15 -10.10 28.24 15.41
CA LEU A 15 -9.97 28.78 14.05
C LEU A 15 -9.39 30.20 13.99
N THR A 16 -9.62 31.05 15.02
CA THR A 16 -9.31 32.50 14.94
C THR A 16 -8.20 32.96 15.86
N ASP A 17 -7.97 32.27 16.98
CA ASP A 17 -6.98 32.70 17.98
C ASP A 17 -5.55 32.29 17.53
N PRO A 18 -4.58 33.22 17.46
CA PRO A 18 -3.18 32.95 17.06
C PRO A 18 -2.51 31.86 17.87
N VAL A 19 -2.87 31.69 19.14
CA VAL A 19 -2.34 30.64 20.03
C VAL A 19 -2.55 29.24 19.45
N PHE A 20 -3.55 29.04 18.59
CA PHE A 20 -3.86 27.75 17.95
C PHE A 20 -3.32 27.62 16.52
N GLU A 21 -2.44 28.47 16.08
CA GLU A 21 -1.87 28.42 14.74
C GLU A 21 -1.19 27.08 14.45
N LEU A 22 -0.31 26.64 15.34
CA LEU A 22 0.34 25.33 15.19
C LEU A 22 -0.64 24.16 15.20
N THR A 23 -1.76 24.30 15.90
CA THR A 23 -2.82 23.29 15.92
C THR A 23 -3.54 23.21 14.57
N ARG A 24 -3.84 24.39 13.96
CA ARG A 24 -4.45 24.48 12.62
C ARG A 24 -3.54 23.87 11.58
N GLN A 25 -2.27 24.27 11.55
CA GLN A 25 -1.25 23.72 10.65
C GLN A 25 -1.18 22.18 10.75
N ASN A 26 -1.11 21.65 11.96
CA ASN A 26 -1.08 20.19 12.15
C ASN A 26 -2.36 19.49 11.68
N ASN A 27 -3.54 20.09 11.89
CA ASN A 27 -4.80 19.55 11.45
C ASN A 27 -4.91 19.56 9.92
N GLU A 28 -4.42 20.59 9.24
CA GLU A 28 -4.39 20.68 7.78
C GLU A 28 -3.47 19.60 7.18
N GLU A 29 -2.26 19.47 7.71
CA GLU A 29 -1.32 18.43 7.30
C GLU A 29 -1.90 17.02 7.54
N PHE A 30 -2.52 16.79 8.70
CA PHE A 30 -3.18 15.52 9.00
C PHE A 30 -4.34 15.22 8.03
N THR A 31 -5.11 16.25 7.67
CA THR A 31 -6.21 16.12 6.69
C THR A 31 -5.68 15.71 5.31
N ARG A 32 -4.55 16.30 4.85
CA ARG A 32 -3.91 15.90 3.59
C ARG A 32 -3.41 14.45 3.64
N ALA A 33 -2.80 14.04 4.73
CA ALA A 33 -2.35 12.66 4.93
C ALA A 33 -3.53 11.66 4.93
N CYS A 34 -4.66 12.04 5.57
CA CYS A 34 -5.89 11.24 5.53
C CYS A 34 -6.46 11.12 4.11
N LYS A 35 -6.42 12.22 3.33
CA LYS A 35 -6.87 12.21 1.93
C LYS A 35 -6.00 11.27 1.10
N ALA A 36 -4.68 11.37 1.18
CA ALA A 36 -3.75 10.50 0.46
C ALA A 36 -3.93 9.02 0.83
N ASN A 37 -4.12 8.71 2.13
CA ASN A 37 -4.47 7.36 2.59
C ASN A 37 -5.76 6.85 1.92
N ARG A 38 -6.82 7.68 1.91
CA ARG A 38 -8.09 7.31 1.29
C ARG A 38 -7.92 7.00 -0.19
N LEU A 39 -7.20 7.84 -0.92
CA LEU A 39 -6.98 7.69 -2.36
C LEU A 39 -6.19 6.42 -2.69
N LEU A 40 -5.10 6.13 -1.95
CA LEU A 40 -4.35 4.89 -2.17
C LEU A 40 -5.20 3.65 -1.87
N ARG A 41 -5.98 3.66 -0.79
CA ARG A 41 -6.88 2.53 -0.49
C ARG A 41 -8.01 2.39 -1.51
N GLN A 42 -8.47 3.49 -2.09
CA GLN A 42 -9.48 3.48 -3.15
C GLN A 42 -8.90 2.85 -4.42
N ALA A 43 -7.71 3.28 -4.84
CA ALA A 43 -7.01 2.70 -5.98
C ALA A 43 -6.78 1.18 -5.80
N PHE A 44 -6.37 0.75 -4.61
CA PHE A 44 -6.01 -0.63 -4.32
C PHE A 44 -7.17 -1.46 -3.74
N ALA A 45 -8.42 -0.97 -3.79
CA ALA A 45 -9.55 -1.60 -3.13
C ALA A 45 -9.72 -3.07 -3.51
N LEU A 46 -9.63 -3.40 -4.80
CA LEU A 46 -9.76 -4.77 -5.32
C LEU A 46 -8.58 -5.66 -4.90
N GLY A 47 -7.35 -5.14 -4.98
CA GLY A 47 -6.14 -5.87 -4.55
C GLY A 47 -6.10 -6.14 -3.04
N MET A 48 -6.75 -5.31 -2.23
CA MET A 48 -6.82 -5.44 -0.78
C MET A 48 -7.84 -6.48 -0.30
N LEU A 49 -8.76 -6.94 -1.17
CA LEU A 49 -9.72 -7.97 -0.81
C LEU A 49 -8.97 -9.20 -0.28
N ASN A 50 -9.43 -9.71 0.87
CA ASN A 50 -8.84 -10.86 1.59
C ASN A 50 -7.36 -10.69 2.04
N LYS A 51 -6.72 -9.53 1.85
CA LYS A 51 -5.29 -9.27 2.12
C LYS A 51 -5.04 -8.08 3.04
N ALA A 52 -6.09 -7.42 3.53
CA ALA A 52 -5.94 -6.27 4.42
C ALA A 52 -6.61 -6.49 5.78
N ASP A 53 -5.98 -5.98 6.83
CA ASP A 53 -6.56 -5.97 8.18
C ASP A 53 -7.46 -4.74 8.41
N ARG A 54 -8.27 -4.81 9.48
CA ARG A 54 -9.19 -3.72 9.85
C ARG A 54 -8.51 -2.43 10.30
N TYR A 55 -7.22 -2.48 10.67
CA TYR A 55 -6.47 -1.34 11.17
C TYR A 55 -5.58 -0.68 10.10
N VAL A 56 -5.62 -1.17 8.87
CA VAL A 56 -4.80 -0.67 7.75
C VAL A 56 -4.92 0.83 7.58
N SER A 57 -6.12 1.40 7.72
CA SER A 57 -6.36 2.83 7.53
C SER A 57 -5.53 3.69 8.50
N GLY A 58 -5.53 3.36 9.78
CA GLY A 58 -4.76 4.11 10.78
C GLY A 58 -3.25 4.01 10.55
N ARG A 59 -2.75 2.81 10.21
CA ARG A 59 -1.33 2.59 9.91
C ARG A 59 -0.90 3.35 8.67
N LEU A 60 -1.69 3.30 7.60
CA LEU A 60 -1.40 4.00 6.36
C LEU A 60 -1.47 5.53 6.54
N THR A 61 -2.43 6.05 7.33
CA THR A 61 -2.46 7.48 7.68
C THR A 61 -1.18 7.91 8.37
N LYS A 62 -0.67 7.11 9.32
CA LYS A 62 0.63 7.40 9.98
C LYS A 62 1.77 7.44 8.97
N THR A 63 1.82 6.49 8.04
CA THR A 63 2.84 6.46 6.99
C THR A 63 2.73 7.67 6.07
N MET A 64 1.53 8.02 5.59
CA MET A 64 1.30 9.21 4.76
C MET A 64 1.67 10.50 5.48
N PHE A 65 1.42 10.58 6.80
CA PHE A 65 1.81 11.73 7.60
C PHE A 65 3.34 11.83 7.77
N ASN A 66 4.05 10.71 7.85
CA ASN A 66 5.52 10.70 7.87
C ASN A 66 6.10 11.14 6.52
N ILE A 67 5.51 10.69 5.41
CA ILE A 67 5.87 11.14 4.06
C ILE A 67 5.64 12.66 3.93
N LEU A 68 4.48 13.16 4.33
CA LEU A 68 4.18 14.58 4.31
C LEU A 68 5.19 15.39 5.13
N LYS A 69 5.60 14.88 6.30
CA LYS A 69 6.61 15.55 7.14
C LYS A 69 8.00 15.58 6.52
N SER A 70 8.31 14.69 5.59
CA SER A 70 9.57 14.67 4.86
C SER A 70 9.63 15.69 3.70
N ASP A 71 8.52 16.38 3.42
CA ASP A 71 8.51 17.51 2.50
C ASP A 71 9.39 18.64 3.06
N SER A 72 10.48 18.93 2.35
CA SER A 72 11.45 19.98 2.68
C SER A 72 11.27 21.26 1.84
N GLU A 73 10.35 21.25 0.86
CA GLU A 73 10.10 22.38 -0.01
C GLU A 73 9.08 23.37 0.57
N ASN A 74 8.12 22.84 1.35
CA ASN A 74 7.03 23.61 1.89
C ASN A 74 7.15 23.81 3.39
N ASP A 75 6.73 24.97 3.88
CA ASP A 75 6.65 25.28 5.29
C ASP A 75 5.59 24.41 6.00
N ARG A 76 5.76 24.30 7.32
CA ARG A 76 4.78 23.63 8.17
C ARG A 76 3.38 24.22 7.96
N GLY A 77 2.40 23.35 7.83
CA GLY A 77 1.02 23.68 7.49
C GLY A 77 0.74 23.69 5.99
N GLN A 78 1.77 23.80 5.14
CA GLN A 78 1.65 23.78 3.68
C GLN A 78 2.22 22.48 3.05
N ARG A 79 2.86 21.64 3.84
CA ARG A 79 3.48 20.38 3.36
C ARG A 79 2.49 19.51 2.63
N ARG A 80 3.01 18.78 1.62
CA ARG A 80 2.25 17.89 0.76
C ARG A 80 2.83 16.48 0.77
N VAL A 81 1.99 15.46 0.62
CA VAL A 81 2.44 14.08 0.49
C VAL A 81 3.22 13.87 -0.82
N THR A 82 2.80 14.55 -1.87
CA THR A 82 3.42 14.49 -3.21
C THR A 82 4.85 15.04 -3.25
N LYS A 83 5.19 15.96 -2.34
CA LYS A 83 6.52 16.57 -2.20
C LYS A 83 7.40 15.86 -1.16
N GLY A 84 6.85 14.89 -0.46
CA GLY A 84 7.58 14.08 0.49
C GLY A 84 8.27 12.87 -0.14
N ILE A 85 9.06 12.17 0.65
CA ILE A 85 9.80 10.97 0.24
C ILE A 85 8.83 9.79 0.12
N LEU A 86 8.21 9.59 -1.05
CA LEU A 86 7.23 8.53 -1.31
C LEU A 86 7.80 7.11 -1.12
N GLY A 87 9.11 6.93 -1.25
CA GLY A 87 9.79 5.67 -0.96
C GLY A 87 9.57 5.12 0.45
N ILE A 88 9.15 5.95 1.41
CA ILE A 88 8.73 5.51 2.75
C ILE A 88 7.55 4.52 2.70
N LEU A 89 6.78 4.50 1.61
CA LEU A 89 5.72 3.51 1.40
C LEU A 89 6.26 2.11 1.08
N GLU A 90 7.47 1.98 0.53
CA GLU A 90 8.04 0.66 0.21
C GLU A 90 8.12 -0.19 1.49
N GLY A 91 7.66 -1.43 1.40
CA GLY A 91 7.57 -2.33 2.54
C GLY A 91 6.31 -2.15 3.42
N PHE A 92 5.43 -1.19 3.12
CA PHE A 92 4.16 -1.07 3.85
C PHE A 92 3.28 -2.29 3.62
N ASN A 93 2.98 -3.02 4.71
CA ASN A 93 2.11 -4.20 4.68
C ASN A 93 0.67 -3.81 5.01
N PHE A 94 -0.27 -4.19 4.13
CA PHE A 94 -1.70 -3.94 4.33
C PHE A 94 -2.31 -4.88 5.37
N ASN A 95 -1.67 -6.03 5.64
CA ASN A 95 -2.03 -6.92 6.73
C ASN A 95 -0.97 -6.84 7.84
N ARG A 96 -1.39 -6.56 9.08
CA ARG A 96 -0.49 -6.52 10.24
C ARG A 96 -0.18 -7.91 10.79
N ASP A 97 -1.06 -8.89 10.56
CA ASP A 97 -0.93 -10.22 11.12
C ASP A 97 0.06 -11.07 10.30
N THR A 98 0.18 -10.76 9.00
CA THR A 98 1.15 -11.40 8.11
C THR A 98 1.77 -10.38 7.16
N SER A 99 3.08 -10.20 7.24
CA SER A 99 3.85 -9.40 6.28
C SER A 99 4.23 -10.22 5.06
N LEU A 100 4.34 -9.56 3.89
CA LEU A 100 4.75 -10.23 2.66
C LEU A 100 6.13 -10.89 2.81
N GLN A 101 7.07 -10.22 3.47
CA GLN A 101 8.43 -10.71 3.68
C GLN A 101 8.50 -11.97 4.56
N ASN A 102 7.47 -12.20 5.39
CA ASN A 102 7.39 -13.39 6.23
C ASN A 102 6.81 -14.61 5.52
N VAL A 103 6.18 -14.44 4.37
CA VAL A 103 5.53 -15.53 3.63
C VAL A 103 6.09 -15.72 2.22
N LEU A 104 6.78 -14.72 1.68
CA LEU A 104 7.44 -14.78 0.39
C LEU A 104 8.92 -14.39 0.53
N HIS A 105 9.79 -15.39 0.60
CA HIS A 105 11.24 -15.24 0.79
C HIS A 105 12.02 -15.23 -0.53
N GLY A 106 11.36 -15.55 -1.64
CA GLY A 106 11.99 -15.62 -2.95
C GLY A 106 12.36 -14.27 -3.53
N PRO A 107 13.43 -14.21 -4.34
CA PRO A 107 13.76 -13.01 -5.07
C PRO A 107 12.68 -12.70 -6.12
N TYR A 108 12.35 -11.45 -6.25
CA TYR A 108 11.58 -10.89 -7.37
C TYR A 108 12.14 -9.54 -7.75
N SER A 109 11.89 -9.13 -8.98
CA SER A 109 12.22 -7.78 -9.45
C SER A 109 10.94 -7.06 -9.89
N VAL A 110 10.94 -5.73 -9.75
CA VAL A 110 9.84 -4.87 -10.19
C VAL A 110 10.40 -3.85 -11.15
N MET A 111 9.84 -3.80 -12.35
CA MET A 111 10.25 -2.88 -13.41
C MET A 111 9.04 -2.20 -14.02
N ILE A 112 9.25 -1.01 -14.58
CA ILE A 112 8.29 -0.33 -15.44
C ILE A 112 8.86 -0.27 -16.85
N ASN A 113 8.04 -0.51 -17.86
CA ASN A 113 8.44 -0.37 -19.24
C ASN A 113 8.71 1.11 -19.61
N PRO A 114 9.54 1.40 -20.63
CA PRO A 114 9.88 2.78 -21.02
C PRO A 114 8.68 3.66 -21.37
N GLY A 115 7.59 3.07 -21.85
CA GLY A 115 6.34 3.79 -22.16
C GLY A 115 5.44 4.05 -20.95
N ILE A 116 5.82 3.58 -19.76
CA ILE A 116 5.07 3.72 -18.50
C ILE A 116 3.60 3.24 -18.63
N THR A 117 3.38 2.21 -19.41
CA THR A 117 2.06 1.59 -19.60
C THR A 117 1.89 0.27 -18.86
N GLN A 118 2.99 -0.27 -18.34
CA GLN A 118 3.02 -1.57 -17.70
C GLN A 118 4.09 -1.65 -16.63
N ALA A 119 3.71 -2.11 -15.44
CA ALA A 119 4.62 -2.59 -14.42
C ALA A 119 4.74 -4.12 -14.52
N THR A 120 5.95 -4.65 -14.36
CA THR A 120 6.21 -6.09 -14.40
C THR A 120 6.85 -6.54 -13.09
N ILE A 121 6.26 -7.52 -12.43
CA ILE A 121 6.87 -8.23 -11.31
C ILE A 121 7.34 -9.57 -11.83
N SER A 122 8.66 -9.80 -11.82
CA SER A 122 9.28 -11.01 -12.37
C SER A 122 9.87 -11.87 -11.26
N PHE A 123 9.55 -13.15 -11.29
CA PHE A 123 10.12 -14.19 -10.45
C PHE A 123 11.00 -15.11 -11.31
N PRO A 124 12.25 -15.40 -10.91
CA PRO A 124 13.06 -16.40 -11.58
C PRO A 124 12.49 -17.81 -11.36
N THR A 125 13.07 -18.82 -11.97
CA THR A 125 12.78 -20.22 -11.61
C THR A 125 12.98 -20.42 -10.12
N PHE A 126 12.01 -20.99 -9.43
CA PHE A 126 12.06 -21.15 -7.98
C PHE A 126 11.36 -22.42 -7.47
N MET A 127 11.80 -22.88 -6.31
CA MET A 127 11.10 -23.92 -5.55
C MET A 127 10.10 -23.25 -4.62
N ALA A 128 8.81 -23.35 -4.92
CA ALA A 128 7.76 -22.70 -4.14
C ALA A 128 7.82 -23.09 -2.65
N LYS A 129 8.06 -24.37 -2.34
CA LYS A 129 8.20 -24.86 -0.97
C LYS A 129 9.35 -24.20 -0.18
N ALA A 130 10.42 -23.78 -0.85
CA ALA A 130 11.55 -23.12 -0.20
C ALA A 130 11.36 -21.59 -0.08
N MET A 131 10.51 -21.02 -0.91
CA MET A 131 10.35 -19.57 -1.03
C MET A 131 9.04 -19.04 -0.46
N ILE A 132 8.04 -19.92 -0.28
CA ILE A 132 6.72 -19.55 0.22
C ILE A 132 6.49 -20.29 1.55
N GLU A 133 6.43 -19.52 2.63
CA GLU A 133 6.12 -20.03 3.95
C GLU A 133 4.62 -19.97 4.22
N THR A 134 4.03 -21.12 4.56
CA THR A 134 2.62 -21.21 4.93
C THR A 134 2.49 -21.55 6.41
N ARG A 135 1.95 -20.62 7.20
CA ARG A 135 1.68 -20.88 8.63
C ARG A 135 0.40 -21.65 8.89
N SER A 136 -0.42 -21.81 7.88
CA SER A 136 -1.74 -22.42 7.97
C SER A 136 -1.79 -23.87 7.48
N GLY A 137 -0.69 -24.40 6.92
CA GLY A 137 -0.68 -25.69 6.25
C GLY A 137 -1.34 -25.67 4.87
N ALA A 138 -1.54 -24.49 4.27
CA ALA A 138 -1.99 -24.37 2.89
C ALA A 138 -1.00 -25.02 1.93
N ASN A 139 -1.51 -25.61 0.86
CA ASN A 139 -0.72 -26.27 -0.17
C ASN A 139 -0.79 -25.59 -1.54
N VAL A 140 -1.62 -24.56 -1.65
CA VAL A 140 -1.82 -23.76 -2.87
C VAL A 140 -1.82 -22.27 -2.52
N CYS A 141 -1.28 -21.46 -3.42
CA CYS A 141 -1.36 -20.00 -3.30
C CYS A 141 -1.67 -19.33 -4.63
N MET A 142 -2.02 -18.06 -4.58
CA MET A 142 -2.22 -17.17 -5.72
C MET A 142 -1.47 -15.88 -5.47
N LEU A 143 -0.63 -15.46 -6.41
CA LEU A 143 0.04 -14.18 -6.35
C LEU A 143 -0.82 -13.11 -7.02
N THR A 144 -0.79 -11.91 -6.45
CA THR A 144 -1.56 -10.77 -6.94
C THR A 144 -0.63 -9.58 -7.12
N GLY A 145 -0.56 -9.03 -8.32
CA GLY A 145 0.10 -7.77 -8.60
C GLY A 145 -0.91 -6.65 -8.81
N ILE A 146 -0.65 -5.45 -8.30
CA ILE A 146 -1.46 -4.26 -8.54
C ILE A 146 -0.55 -3.05 -8.69
N ALA A 147 -0.85 -2.19 -9.65
CA ALA A 147 -0.11 -0.95 -9.87
C ALA A 147 -1.08 0.20 -10.14
N ALA A 148 -0.83 1.35 -9.55
CA ALA A 148 -1.65 2.54 -9.79
C ALA A 148 -0.76 3.77 -9.97
N SER A 149 -1.11 4.59 -10.95
CA SER A 149 -0.55 5.93 -11.17
C SER A 149 -1.40 6.94 -10.42
N LEU A 150 -0.83 7.59 -9.39
CA LEU A 150 -1.57 8.43 -8.43
C LEU A 150 -0.90 9.79 -8.24
N SER A 151 -1.71 10.85 -8.19
CA SER A 151 -1.26 12.14 -7.63
C SER A 151 -1.29 12.17 -6.10
N LEU A 152 -2.04 11.26 -5.44
CA LEU A 152 -2.35 11.29 -4.01
C LEU A 152 -3.14 12.55 -3.53
N GLU A 153 -3.57 13.37 -4.47
CA GLU A 153 -4.37 14.58 -4.24
C GLU A 153 -5.66 14.61 -5.07
N GLU A 154 -5.71 13.84 -6.18
CA GLU A 154 -6.86 13.74 -7.08
C GLU A 154 -7.64 12.43 -6.83
N GLU A 155 -8.94 12.44 -7.14
CA GLU A 155 -9.76 11.23 -7.07
C GLU A 155 -9.30 10.22 -8.13
N ILE A 156 -9.38 8.95 -7.78
CA ILE A 156 -9.00 7.84 -8.63
C ILE A 156 -10.04 6.72 -8.52
N LEU A 157 -10.27 6.04 -9.63
CA LEU A 157 -11.05 4.80 -9.64
C LEU A 157 -10.20 3.62 -9.14
N PRO A 158 -10.84 2.58 -8.58
CA PRO A 158 -10.14 1.34 -8.27
C PRO A 158 -9.49 0.75 -9.52
N VAL A 159 -8.26 0.24 -9.38
CA VAL A 159 -7.56 -0.46 -10.45
C VAL A 159 -7.69 -1.98 -10.27
N ASP A 160 -7.77 -2.68 -11.39
CA ASP A 160 -7.87 -4.14 -11.37
C ASP A 160 -6.52 -4.78 -11.07
N PRO A 161 -6.47 -5.74 -10.14
CA PRO A 161 -5.28 -6.52 -9.89
C PRO A 161 -5.08 -7.58 -11.00
N VAL A 162 -3.82 -7.90 -11.28
CA VAL A 162 -3.44 -9.07 -12.07
C VAL A 162 -3.12 -10.21 -11.12
N GLN A 163 -3.65 -11.39 -11.39
CA GLN A 163 -3.48 -12.57 -10.54
C GLN A 163 -2.89 -13.71 -11.36
N THR A 164 -2.12 -14.57 -10.69
CA THR A 164 -1.70 -15.84 -11.28
C THR A 164 -2.84 -16.85 -11.21
N ASP A 165 -2.69 -17.94 -11.96
CA ASP A 165 -3.39 -19.17 -11.62
C ASP A 165 -3.01 -19.63 -10.23
N LEU A 166 -3.75 -20.61 -9.71
CA LEU A 166 -3.43 -21.26 -8.45
C LEU A 166 -2.11 -22.04 -8.57
N LEU A 167 -1.15 -21.70 -7.72
CA LEU A 167 0.19 -22.27 -7.70
C LEU A 167 0.30 -23.33 -6.59
N ASP A 168 0.61 -24.56 -6.96
CA ASP A 168 0.96 -25.61 -6.00
C ASP A 168 2.28 -25.23 -5.31
N ILE A 169 2.29 -25.24 -3.98
CA ILE A 169 3.47 -24.86 -3.17
C ILE A 169 4.40 -26.07 -2.97
N ILE A 170 3.91 -27.30 -3.12
CA ILE A 170 4.58 -28.51 -2.63
C ILE A 170 5.32 -29.25 -3.75
N ARG A 171 4.71 -29.37 -4.95
CA ARG A 171 5.02 -30.49 -5.87
C ARG A 171 6.14 -30.25 -6.87
N HIS A 172 6.42 -29.03 -7.32
CA HIS A 172 7.35 -28.83 -8.45
C HIS A 172 8.15 -27.52 -8.38
N PRO A 173 9.37 -27.48 -8.97
CA PRO A 173 10.00 -26.21 -9.31
C PRO A 173 9.08 -25.44 -10.27
N ARG A 174 9.03 -24.13 -10.08
CA ARG A 174 8.24 -23.25 -10.94
C ARG A 174 9.13 -22.63 -12.00
N GLU A 175 8.63 -22.65 -13.22
CA GLU A 175 9.18 -21.88 -14.30
C GLU A 175 9.17 -20.37 -13.94
N PRO A 176 10.01 -19.55 -14.61
CA PRO A 176 9.96 -18.10 -14.43
C PRO A 176 8.53 -17.59 -14.60
N LEU A 177 8.11 -16.74 -13.66
CA LEU A 177 6.76 -16.20 -13.63
C LEU A 177 6.80 -14.68 -13.75
N GLN A 178 5.88 -14.10 -14.49
CA GLN A 178 5.72 -12.66 -14.61
C GLN A 178 4.25 -12.24 -14.39
N LEU A 179 4.07 -11.22 -13.56
CA LEU A 179 2.83 -10.47 -13.46
C LEU A 179 3.00 -9.18 -14.25
N GLN A 180 2.31 -9.07 -15.37
CA GLN A 180 2.30 -7.89 -16.23
C GLN A 180 1.07 -7.05 -15.89
N ILE A 181 1.27 -5.94 -15.20
CA ILE A 181 0.23 -5.14 -14.58
C ILE A 181 0.06 -3.86 -15.39
N PRO A 182 -1.10 -3.61 -16.00
CA PRO A 182 -1.34 -2.36 -16.71
C PRO A 182 -1.23 -1.15 -15.78
N VAL A 183 -0.57 -0.09 -16.25
CA VAL A 183 -0.55 1.23 -15.61
C VAL A 183 -1.42 2.15 -16.45
N LEU A 184 -2.62 2.43 -15.95
CA LEU A 184 -3.61 3.23 -16.66
C LEU A 184 -3.44 4.71 -16.33
N GLU A 185 -3.79 5.57 -17.28
CA GLU A 185 -3.90 7.04 -17.12
C GLU A 185 -2.68 7.70 -16.46
N HIS A 186 -1.47 7.24 -16.83
CA HIS A 186 -0.25 7.82 -16.26
C HIS A 186 -0.08 9.27 -16.71
N LYS A 187 0.16 10.15 -15.73
CA LYS A 187 0.65 11.53 -15.92
C LYS A 187 2.06 11.62 -15.36
N SER A 188 2.94 12.39 -15.99
CA SER A 188 4.36 12.51 -15.58
C SER A 188 4.55 12.94 -14.11
N THR A 189 3.61 13.73 -13.58
CA THR A 189 3.60 14.17 -12.18
C THR A 189 3.07 13.12 -11.18
N HIS A 190 2.52 12.00 -11.67
CA HIS A 190 1.98 10.96 -10.82
C HIS A 190 3.06 9.98 -10.38
N ALA A 191 3.05 9.59 -9.13
CA ALA A 191 3.82 8.45 -8.65
C ALA A 191 3.15 7.14 -9.08
N ILE A 192 3.95 6.13 -9.42
CA ILE A 192 3.46 4.78 -9.65
C ILE A 192 3.77 3.94 -8.42
N ILE A 193 2.73 3.41 -7.80
CA ILE A 193 2.84 2.56 -6.62
C ILE A 193 2.49 1.14 -7.02
N VAL A 194 3.43 0.21 -6.81
CA VAL A 194 3.26 -1.21 -7.13
C VAL A 194 3.21 -2.01 -5.85
N ALA A 195 2.20 -2.87 -5.73
CA ALA A 195 2.09 -3.81 -4.62
C ALA A 195 2.01 -5.26 -5.12
N LEU A 196 2.51 -6.16 -4.28
CA LEU A 196 2.49 -7.60 -4.46
C LEU A 196 1.77 -8.24 -3.28
N GLY A 197 0.88 -9.16 -3.56
CA GLY A 197 0.14 -9.92 -2.56
C GLY A 197 0.18 -11.41 -2.81
N ILE A 198 -0.16 -12.16 -1.77
CA ILE A 198 -0.30 -13.61 -1.79
C ILE A 198 -1.56 -14.01 -1.01
N GLU A 199 -2.35 -14.90 -1.58
CA GLU A 199 -3.48 -15.57 -0.92
C GLU A 199 -3.22 -17.07 -0.88
N PHE A 200 -3.64 -17.71 0.21
CA PHE A 200 -3.44 -19.11 0.46
C PHE A 200 -4.75 -19.90 0.42
N PHE A 201 -4.66 -21.14 -0.07
CA PHE A 201 -5.79 -22.04 -0.22
C PHE A 201 -5.39 -23.46 0.24
N TYR A 202 -6.41 -24.22 0.64
CA TYR A 202 -6.33 -25.67 0.79
C TYR A 202 -6.91 -26.33 -0.45
N GLU A 203 -6.15 -27.21 -1.07
CA GLU A 203 -6.69 -28.16 -2.05
C GLU A 203 -7.39 -29.28 -1.29
N LYS A 204 -8.67 -29.48 -1.52
CA LYS A 204 -9.48 -30.55 -0.94
C LYS A 204 -10.25 -31.26 -2.05
N LEU A 205 -10.74 -32.48 -1.74
CA LEU A 205 -11.64 -33.20 -2.65
C LEU A 205 -12.83 -32.28 -3.02
N GLY A 206 -12.90 -31.89 -4.30
CA GLY A 206 -13.95 -31.02 -4.82
C GLY A 206 -13.60 -29.56 -5.02
N GLY A 207 -12.34 -29.14 -4.81
CA GLY A 207 -11.89 -27.78 -5.15
C GLY A 207 -10.94 -27.14 -4.16
N TYR A 208 -10.87 -25.80 -4.21
CA TYR A 208 -9.98 -24.99 -3.39
C TYR A 208 -10.78 -24.21 -2.36
N GLN A 209 -10.33 -24.24 -1.11
CA GLN A 209 -10.93 -23.47 -0.02
C GLN A 209 -9.96 -22.41 0.46
N PRO A 210 -10.39 -21.13 0.55
CA PRO A 210 -9.54 -20.06 1.04
C PRO A 210 -9.17 -20.26 2.50
N VAL A 211 -7.95 -19.88 2.84
CA VAL A 211 -7.46 -19.80 4.21
C VAL A 211 -7.94 -18.49 4.85
N ASP A 212 -7.97 -18.43 6.19
CA ASP A 212 -8.30 -17.18 6.89
C ASP A 212 -7.38 -16.03 6.40
N LYS A 213 -7.99 -14.91 6.06
CA LYS A 213 -7.30 -13.72 5.52
C LYS A 213 -6.14 -13.21 6.39
N LYS A 214 -6.11 -13.56 7.68
CA LYS A 214 -4.99 -13.19 8.57
C LYS A 214 -3.65 -13.80 8.13
N HIS A 215 -3.67 -14.87 7.31
CA HIS A 215 -2.50 -15.52 6.75
C HIS A 215 -2.08 -14.98 5.38
N ASN A 216 -2.94 -14.20 4.73
CA ASN A 216 -2.66 -13.59 3.45
C ASN A 216 -1.86 -12.30 3.64
N ALA A 217 -1.12 -11.90 2.61
CA ALA A 217 -0.33 -10.67 2.64
C ALA A 217 -0.53 -9.82 1.40
N LEU A 218 -0.39 -8.51 1.56
CA LEU A 218 -0.23 -7.53 0.49
C LEU A 218 0.73 -6.45 1.00
N ALA A 219 1.74 -6.11 0.21
CA ALA A 219 2.66 -5.04 0.55
C ALA A 219 2.99 -4.17 -0.66
N VAL A 220 3.29 -2.90 -0.41
CA VAL A 220 3.92 -2.03 -1.42
C VAL A 220 5.35 -2.53 -1.62
N VAL A 221 5.67 -2.94 -2.85
CA VAL A 221 6.98 -3.50 -3.19
C VAL A 221 7.88 -2.54 -3.93
N LYS A 222 7.28 -1.54 -4.63
CA LYS A 222 8.05 -0.51 -5.32
C LYS A 222 7.23 0.77 -5.48
N VAL A 223 7.92 1.90 -5.37
CA VAL A 223 7.38 3.22 -5.66
C VAL A 223 8.29 3.90 -6.69
N PHE A 224 7.71 4.34 -7.78
CA PHE A 224 8.39 5.16 -8.78
C PHE A 224 7.81 6.58 -8.63
N PRO A 225 8.61 7.55 -8.17
CA PRO A 225 8.15 8.92 -8.03
C PRO A 225 7.79 9.51 -9.41
N GLY A 226 6.82 10.41 -9.45
CA GLY A 226 6.54 11.21 -10.64
C GLY A 226 7.69 12.16 -10.93
N ASN A 227 7.89 12.47 -12.19
CA ASN A 227 8.83 13.51 -12.59
C ASN A 227 8.18 14.87 -12.32
N GLU A 228 8.80 15.70 -11.52
CA GLU A 228 8.44 17.11 -11.43
C GLU A 228 9.01 17.84 -12.65
N VAL A 229 8.17 18.61 -13.32
CA VAL A 229 8.57 19.55 -14.38
C VAL A 229 9.05 20.82 -13.72
#